data_bb09d23edd5b56a9c2a54cf845dc69a8
#
_entry.id   bb09d23edd5b56a9c2a54cf845dc69a8
#
_cell.length_a   1.000
_cell.length_b   1.000
_cell.length_c   1.000
_cell.angle_alpha   90.00
_cell.angle_beta   90.00
_cell.angle_gamma   90.00
#
_symmetry.space_group_name_H-M   'P 1'
#
loop_
_entity.id
_entity.type
_entity.pdbx_description
1 polymer ?
#
loop_
_entity_poly.entity_id
_entity_poly.type
_entity_poly.pdbx_seq_one_letter_code
_entity_poly.pdbx_strand_id
1 'polypeptide(L)'
;MFDDALGQTAGEPELVFDPWIDPAGQAAICFLARMYDVPTCFLGIGAGPMETPAMQRCARLMGAVGARFLTRDRETSDLLRASGVCPDQIHTCADLTFGSLHYIGCHTATMEVDPARKWLLEQSRPYLVVSLRNWHLNPSNFALRIAQALDNVCDERDVSVLLLPLDEGDVDLHGQVRDLMVHKGRVFHIGERPNLETTLGHMTASSAALAMRLHCSLLHMVLGKPAVGLDYNDKVSAQFRVVGQERRLLPLNAPSDRISAAVISALDTSESFVGEVAGAIARQKALVDAGFNELFAAIDAAVAHGAEAVRVRTYCYPRIVSLTEQELTRTRIRTKELEASVMTLERERDTAIGELTATRDSTSYRLGNIMVGPIAAIKRRFLRRG
;
A
#
# COMPACT_ATOMS: atom_id res chain seq x y z
N MET A 1 1.11 -7.66 2.10
CA MET A 1 0.89 -7.95 0.69
C MET A 1 -0.57 -8.28 0.34
N PHE A 2 -1.40 -8.70 1.27
CA PHE A 2 -2.82 -9.01 1.04
C PHE A 2 -3.80 -7.85 1.33
N ASP A 3 -3.31 -6.73 1.81
CA ASP A 3 -4.13 -5.60 2.27
C ASP A 3 -4.91 -4.87 1.16
N ASP A 4 -4.42 -4.90 -0.05
CA ASP A 4 -5.03 -4.19 -1.17
C ASP A 4 -5.89 -5.10 -2.06
N ALA A 5 -5.79 -6.41 -1.89
CA ALA A 5 -6.39 -7.36 -2.82
C ALA A 5 -7.92 -7.41 -2.79
N LEU A 6 -8.55 -7.18 -1.64
CA LEU A 6 -10.02 -7.21 -1.53
C LEU A 6 -10.69 -5.84 -1.74
N GLY A 7 -9.90 -4.75 -1.87
CA GLY A 7 -10.44 -3.39 -1.90
C GLY A 7 -10.15 -2.54 -3.13
N GLN A 8 -9.25 -2.93 -4.02
CA GLN A 8 -8.80 -2.05 -5.11
C GLN A 8 -9.54 -2.17 -6.44
N THR A 9 -10.46 -3.09 -6.60
CA THR A 9 -11.16 -3.30 -7.89
C THR A 9 -12.39 -2.42 -8.11
N ALA A 10 -12.61 -1.40 -7.31
CA ALA A 10 -13.70 -0.44 -7.52
C ALA A 10 -13.28 0.65 -8.52
N GLY A 11 -13.14 0.33 -9.80
CA GLY A 11 -12.95 1.39 -10.81
C GLY A 11 -12.30 1.00 -12.13
N GLU A 12 -11.77 -0.20 -12.29
CA GLU A 12 -11.19 -0.60 -13.58
C GLU A 12 -12.03 -1.68 -14.28
N PRO A 13 -12.39 -1.46 -15.58
CA PRO A 13 -13.23 -2.39 -16.32
C PRO A 13 -12.52 -3.64 -16.82
N GLU A 14 -11.24 -3.78 -16.63
CA GLU A 14 -10.48 -4.96 -17.02
C GLU A 14 -10.19 -5.85 -15.81
N LEU A 15 -10.93 -6.94 -15.71
CA LEU A 15 -10.64 -8.08 -14.85
C LEU A 15 -9.32 -8.74 -15.32
N VAL A 16 -8.20 -8.17 -14.88
CA VAL A 16 -6.94 -8.91 -14.89
C VAL A 16 -7.08 -9.96 -13.81
N PHE A 17 -7.29 -11.22 -14.21
CA PHE A 17 -7.35 -12.35 -13.29
C PHE A 17 -5.96 -12.54 -12.66
N ASP A 18 -5.70 -11.84 -11.59
CA ASP A 18 -4.54 -12.06 -10.73
C ASP A 18 -5.00 -12.87 -9.51
N PRO A 19 -4.69 -14.17 -9.44
CA PRO A 19 -5.12 -15.04 -8.35
C PRO A 19 -4.57 -14.62 -6.98
N TRP A 20 -3.58 -13.73 -6.94
CA TRP A 20 -2.98 -13.25 -5.70
C TRP A 20 -3.57 -11.93 -5.20
N ILE A 21 -4.17 -11.14 -6.09
CA ILE A 21 -4.67 -9.80 -5.81
C ILE A 21 -6.19 -9.73 -5.95
N ASP A 22 -6.75 -10.45 -6.93
CA ASP A 22 -8.18 -10.42 -7.22
C ASP A 22 -8.98 -11.35 -6.27
N PRO A 23 -10.05 -10.86 -5.64
CA PRO A 23 -10.97 -11.69 -4.83
C PRO A 23 -11.55 -12.89 -5.58
N ALA A 24 -11.79 -12.77 -6.88
CA ALA A 24 -12.27 -13.87 -7.70
C ALA A 24 -11.19 -14.96 -7.87
N GLY A 25 -9.92 -14.56 -8.04
CA GLY A 25 -8.79 -15.46 -8.08
C GLY A 25 -8.58 -16.20 -6.76
N GLN A 26 -8.69 -15.49 -5.64
CA GLN A 26 -8.63 -16.10 -4.30
C GLN A 26 -9.76 -17.10 -4.07
N ALA A 27 -10.98 -16.76 -4.48
CA ALA A 27 -12.12 -17.68 -4.40
C ALA A 27 -11.92 -18.93 -5.29
N ALA A 28 -11.36 -18.78 -6.48
CA ALA A 28 -11.01 -19.89 -7.34
C ALA A 28 -9.94 -20.82 -6.72
N ILE A 29 -8.90 -20.25 -6.09
CA ILE A 29 -7.90 -21.02 -5.34
C ILE A 29 -8.55 -21.79 -4.20
N CYS A 30 -9.42 -21.18 -3.40
CA CYS A 30 -10.15 -21.85 -2.33
C CYS A 30 -11.01 -23.00 -2.85
N PHE A 31 -11.69 -22.78 -3.99
CA PHE A 31 -12.49 -23.83 -4.64
C PHE A 31 -11.63 -25.00 -5.11
N LEU A 32 -10.51 -24.73 -5.78
CA LEU A 32 -9.55 -25.76 -6.20
C LEU A 32 -8.96 -26.51 -5.00
N ALA A 33 -8.57 -25.78 -3.94
CA ALA A 33 -8.07 -26.38 -2.72
C ALA A 33 -9.11 -27.35 -2.12
N ARG A 34 -10.39 -26.95 -2.09
CA ARG A 34 -11.49 -27.80 -1.62
C ARG A 34 -11.67 -29.06 -2.46
N MET A 35 -11.52 -28.98 -3.78
CA MET A 35 -11.60 -30.15 -4.68
C MET A 35 -10.52 -31.20 -4.39
N TYR A 36 -9.41 -30.79 -3.79
CA TYR A 36 -8.30 -31.67 -3.43
C TYR A 36 -8.18 -31.89 -1.92
N ASP A 37 -9.22 -31.57 -1.15
CA ASP A 37 -9.27 -31.66 0.31
C ASP A 37 -8.12 -30.93 1.01
N VAL A 38 -7.65 -29.82 0.40
CA VAL A 38 -6.63 -28.95 1.00
C VAL A 38 -7.33 -27.87 1.82
N PRO A 39 -7.07 -27.79 3.14
CA PRO A 39 -7.63 -26.73 3.95
C PRO A 39 -7.09 -25.36 3.52
N THR A 40 -7.95 -24.36 3.51
CA THR A 40 -7.59 -22.99 3.20
C THR A 40 -7.78 -22.12 4.42
N CYS A 41 -6.75 -21.33 4.76
CA CYS A 41 -6.79 -20.40 5.86
C CYS A 41 -6.17 -19.05 5.43
N PHE A 42 -6.88 -17.97 5.69
CA PHE A 42 -6.38 -16.61 5.54
C PHE A 42 -5.94 -16.11 6.91
N LEU A 43 -4.66 -15.83 7.09
CA LEU A 43 -4.07 -15.44 8.38
C LEU A 43 -3.66 -13.97 8.38
N GLY A 44 -4.11 -13.23 9.41
CA GLY A 44 -3.75 -11.82 9.60
C GLY A 44 -4.28 -10.88 8.51
N ILE A 45 -5.37 -11.29 7.84
CA ILE A 45 -5.91 -10.52 6.71
C ILE A 45 -6.70 -9.30 7.16
N GLY A 46 -6.63 -8.23 6.34
CA GLY A 46 -7.56 -7.12 6.33
C GLY A 46 -8.50 -7.20 5.11
N ALA A 47 -9.77 -6.91 5.27
CA ALA A 47 -10.73 -6.77 4.19
C ALA A 47 -11.33 -5.37 4.19
N GLY A 48 -11.58 -4.83 3.01
CA GLY A 48 -12.30 -3.57 2.82
C GLY A 48 -11.62 -2.60 1.86
N PRO A 49 -12.45 -1.72 1.28
CA PRO A 49 -13.91 -1.73 1.32
C PRO A 49 -14.50 -2.90 0.51
N MET A 50 -15.57 -3.55 1.04
CA MET A 50 -16.31 -4.61 0.33
C MET A 50 -17.60 -4.05 -0.27
N GLU A 51 -17.45 -3.06 -1.14
CA GLU A 51 -18.57 -2.23 -1.63
C GLU A 51 -19.39 -2.92 -2.71
N THR A 52 -18.80 -3.83 -3.48
CA THR A 52 -19.51 -4.46 -4.59
C THR A 52 -20.16 -5.78 -4.22
N PRO A 53 -21.37 -6.10 -4.76
CA PRO A 53 -21.97 -7.41 -4.59
C PRO A 53 -21.09 -8.58 -5.09
N ALA A 54 -20.18 -8.32 -6.03
CA ALA A 54 -19.24 -9.32 -6.54
C ALA A 54 -18.23 -9.72 -5.46
N MET A 55 -17.61 -8.74 -4.78
CA MET A 55 -16.65 -8.96 -3.68
C MET A 55 -17.29 -9.73 -2.53
N GLN A 56 -18.52 -9.33 -2.13
CA GLN A 56 -19.28 -10.04 -1.09
C GLN A 56 -19.61 -11.48 -1.50
N ARG A 57 -19.91 -11.72 -2.79
CA ARG A 57 -20.11 -13.09 -3.31
C ARG A 57 -18.83 -13.92 -3.24
N CYS A 58 -17.68 -13.34 -3.59
CA CYS A 58 -16.39 -14.03 -3.49
C CYS A 58 -16.10 -14.44 -2.04
N ALA A 59 -16.28 -13.54 -1.08
CA ALA A 59 -16.09 -13.84 0.34
C ALA A 59 -17.00 -14.99 0.80
N ARG A 60 -18.30 -14.97 0.44
CA ARG A 60 -19.24 -16.06 0.74
C ARG A 60 -18.85 -17.38 0.09
N LEU A 61 -18.39 -17.36 -1.16
CA LEU A 61 -17.92 -18.56 -1.85
C LEU A 61 -16.70 -19.17 -1.17
N MET A 62 -15.73 -18.37 -0.78
CA MET A 62 -14.57 -18.83 -0.01
C MET A 62 -15.00 -19.51 1.30
N GLY A 63 -15.91 -18.88 2.05
CA GLY A 63 -16.49 -19.49 3.25
C GLY A 63 -17.26 -20.77 2.95
N ALA A 64 -18.12 -20.79 1.93
CA ALA A 64 -18.92 -21.96 1.55
C ALA A 64 -18.07 -23.19 1.18
N VAL A 65 -16.87 -22.99 0.64
CA VAL A 65 -15.92 -24.08 0.36
C VAL A 65 -15.01 -24.42 1.53
N GLY A 66 -15.23 -23.82 2.71
CA GLY A 66 -14.57 -24.20 3.94
C GLY A 66 -13.32 -23.38 4.29
N ALA A 67 -13.09 -22.24 3.64
CA ALA A 67 -12.00 -21.35 4.03
C ALA A 67 -12.22 -20.77 5.43
N ARG A 68 -11.13 -20.66 6.20
CA ARG A 68 -11.10 -20.00 7.51
C ARG A 68 -10.46 -18.64 7.39
N PHE A 69 -10.96 -17.67 8.16
CA PHE A 69 -10.50 -16.28 8.12
C PHE A 69 -10.05 -15.86 9.52
N LEU A 70 -8.74 -15.78 9.71
CA LEU A 70 -8.12 -15.19 10.89
C LEU A 70 -7.80 -13.74 10.55
N THR A 71 -8.71 -12.85 10.93
CA THR A 71 -8.65 -11.44 10.53
C THR A 71 -7.73 -10.64 11.45
N ARG A 72 -7.11 -9.60 10.92
CA ARG A 72 -6.21 -8.75 11.71
C ARG A 72 -6.93 -7.76 12.63
N ASP A 73 -8.22 -7.49 12.39
CA ASP A 73 -9.00 -6.53 13.15
C ASP A 73 -10.49 -6.93 13.17
N ARG A 74 -11.22 -6.29 14.07
CA ARG A 74 -12.66 -6.55 14.26
C ARG A 74 -13.47 -6.04 13.06
N GLU A 75 -13.07 -4.92 12.49
CA GLU A 75 -13.71 -4.30 11.34
C GLU A 75 -13.74 -5.26 10.15
N THR A 76 -12.64 -5.93 9.87
CA THR A 76 -12.57 -7.00 8.86
C THR A 76 -13.50 -8.17 9.20
N SER A 77 -13.51 -8.62 10.46
CA SER A 77 -14.42 -9.68 10.90
C SER A 77 -15.89 -9.32 10.65
N ASP A 78 -16.26 -8.08 10.97
CA ASP A 78 -17.64 -7.60 10.82
C ASP A 78 -18.02 -7.46 9.34
N LEU A 79 -17.10 -7.00 8.47
CA LEU A 79 -17.31 -6.96 7.03
C LEU A 79 -17.53 -8.35 6.42
N LEU A 80 -16.75 -9.36 6.83
CA LEU A 80 -16.90 -10.73 6.35
C LEU A 80 -18.25 -11.32 6.80
N ARG A 81 -18.67 -11.10 8.08
CA ARG A 81 -19.99 -11.51 8.58
C ARG A 81 -21.12 -10.84 7.80
N ALA A 82 -21.02 -9.53 7.60
CA ALA A 82 -21.99 -8.76 6.81
C ALA A 82 -22.06 -9.25 5.36
N SER A 83 -20.96 -9.75 4.81
CA SER A 83 -20.90 -10.36 3.47
C SER A 83 -21.49 -11.77 3.41
N GLY A 84 -21.89 -12.35 4.57
CA GLY A 84 -22.54 -13.67 4.65
C GLY A 84 -21.57 -14.84 4.79
N VAL A 85 -20.35 -14.62 5.26
CA VAL A 85 -19.44 -15.69 5.70
C VAL A 85 -19.94 -16.21 7.06
N CYS A 86 -19.88 -17.55 7.25
CA CYS A 86 -20.31 -18.17 8.50
C CYS A 86 -19.45 -17.67 9.68
N PRO A 87 -20.08 -17.23 10.80
CA PRO A 87 -19.34 -16.73 11.96
C PRO A 87 -18.30 -17.69 12.52
N ASP A 88 -18.56 -19.00 12.47
CA ASP A 88 -17.66 -20.05 12.98
C ASP A 88 -16.37 -20.19 12.14
N GLN A 89 -16.32 -19.54 10.97
CA GLN A 89 -15.15 -19.52 10.10
C GLN A 89 -14.32 -18.24 10.27
N ILE A 90 -14.79 -17.29 11.10
CA ILE A 90 -14.18 -15.98 11.26
C ILE A 90 -13.67 -15.84 12.70
N HIS A 91 -12.36 -15.71 12.85
CA HIS A 91 -11.70 -15.49 14.13
C HIS A 91 -10.88 -14.20 14.05
N THR A 92 -11.10 -13.31 15.01
CA THR A 92 -10.28 -12.09 15.10
C THR A 92 -8.93 -12.46 15.70
N CYS A 93 -7.88 -12.26 14.92
CA CYS A 93 -6.48 -12.42 15.27
C CYS A 93 -5.85 -11.02 15.47
N ALA A 94 -4.69 -10.79 14.89
CA ALA A 94 -4.04 -9.50 14.80
C ALA A 94 -3.25 -9.40 13.49
N ASP A 95 -2.79 -8.19 13.15
CA ASP A 95 -1.83 -8.01 12.06
C ASP A 95 -0.53 -8.76 12.38
N LEU A 96 -0.01 -9.53 11.43
CA LEU A 96 1.16 -10.37 11.64
C LEU A 96 2.43 -9.58 11.99
N THR A 97 2.43 -8.29 11.70
CA THR A 97 3.51 -7.37 12.07
C THR A 97 3.76 -7.37 13.59
N PHE A 98 2.75 -7.61 14.43
CA PHE A 98 2.93 -7.70 15.88
C PHE A 98 3.76 -8.91 16.33
N GLY A 99 3.90 -9.93 15.48
CA GLY A 99 4.77 -11.09 15.71
C GLY A 99 6.20 -10.93 15.18
N SER A 100 6.53 -9.82 14.50
CA SER A 100 7.75 -9.69 13.70
C SER A 100 9.02 -9.31 14.46
N LEU A 101 8.95 -8.94 15.76
CA LEU A 101 10.10 -8.45 16.53
C LEU A 101 11.33 -9.37 16.48
N HIS A 102 11.14 -10.67 16.60
CA HIS A 102 12.24 -11.63 16.53
C HIS A 102 12.90 -11.62 15.16
N TYR A 103 12.10 -11.62 14.10
CA TYR A 103 12.58 -11.54 12.71
C TYR A 103 13.39 -10.26 12.47
N ILE A 104 12.86 -9.11 12.90
CA ILE A 104 13.53 -7.82 12.77
C ILE A 104 14.90 -7.85 13.46
N GLY A 105 14.99 -8.36 14.70
CA GLY A 105 16.25 -8.45 15.44
C GLY A 105 17.30 -9.31 14.76
N CYS A 106 16.89 -10.43 14.10
CA CYS A 106 17.80 -11.29 13.38
C CYS A 106 18.33 -10.68 12.08
N HIS A 107 17.53 -9.89 11.36
CA HIS A 107 17.86 -9.41 10.02
C HIS A 107 18.51 -8.03 10.01
N THR A 108 18.29 -7.20 11.02
CA THR A 108 18.91 -5.87 11.09
C THR A 108 20.37 -5.88 11.56
N ALA A 109 20.82 -6.95 12.19
CA ALA A 109 22.20 -7.09 12.68
C ALA A 109 23.25 -7.18 11.55
N THR A 110 22.84 -7.60 10.35
CA THR A 110 23.72 -7.83 9.19
C THR A 110 23.56 -6.80 8.07
N MET A 111 22.92 -5.69 8.35
CA MET A 111 22.63 -4.65 7.34
C MET A 111 23.88 -4.10 6.66
N GLU A 112 23.91 -4.18 5.34
CA GLU A 112 24.88 -3.45 4.53
C GLU A 112 24.72 -1.94 4.68
N VAL A 113 25.81 -1.20 4.52
CA VAL A 113 25.79 0.28 4.59
C VAL A 113 25.36 0.80 3.21
N ASP A 114 24.06 1.05 3.04
CA ASP A 114 23.50 1.70 1.87
C ASP A 114 23.80 3.23 1.85
N PRO A 115 23.57 3.92 0.72
CA PRO A 115 23.83 5.36 0.60
C PRO A 115 23.09 6.22 1.63
N ALA A 116 21.83 5.86 1.97
CA ALA A 116 21.05 6.60 2.95
C ALA A 116 21.64 6.45 4.36
N ARG A 117 22.04 5.22 4.73
CA ARG A 117 22.68 4.96 6.02
C ARG A 117 24.01 5.68 6.14
N LYS A 118 24.83 5.68 5.07
CA LYS A 118 26.09 6.44 5.04
C LYS A 118 25.82 7.92 5.30
N TRP A 119 24.90 8.50 4.57
CA TRP A 119 24.53 9.90 4.73
C TRP A 119 24.03 10.20 6.17
N LEU A 120 23.15 9.35 6.74
CA LEU A 120 22.64 9.50 8.10
C LEU A 120 23.76 9.46 9.16
N LEU A 121 24.75 8.57 8.99
CA LEU A 121 25.91 8.50 9.87
C LEU A 121 26.77 9.77 9.79
N GLU A 122 26.95 10.34 8.61
CA GLU A 122 27.67 11.61 8.41
C GLU A 122 26.95 12.79 9.07
N GLN A 123 25.60 12.76 9.13
CA GLN A 123 24.81 13.80 9.81
C GLN A 123 24.99 13.78 11.33
N SER A 124 25.30 12.62 11.94
CA SER A 124 25.52 12.43 13.38
C SER A 124 24.40 12.99 14.27
N ARG A 125 23.16 12.90 13.82
CA ARG A 125 21.95 13.36 14.51
C ARG A 125 20.83 12.34 14.43
N PRO A 126 19.83 12.37 15.35
CA PRO A 126 18.63 11.53 15.22
C PRO A 126 17.89 11.82 13.92
N TYR A 127 17.07 10.86 13.46
CA TYR A 127 16.29 11.07 12.25
C TYR A 127 14.86 10.56 12.34
N LEU A 128 14.02 11.21 11.54
CA LEU A 128 12.62 10.90 11.32
C LEU A 128 12.49 10.09 10.01
N VAL A 129 11.82 8.94 10.07
CA VAL A 129 11.36 8.25 8.84
C VAL A 129 10.06 8.86 8.37
N VAL A 130 9.97 9.16 7.08
CA VAL A 130 8.75 9.64 6.44
C VAL A 130 8.35 8.69 5.32
N SER A 131 7.16 8.09 5.41
CA SER A 131 6.65 7.15 4.40
C SER A 131 5.25 7.55 3.97
N LEU A 132 5.17 8.18 2.82
CA LEU A 132 3.94 8.69 2.21
C LEU A 132 3.44 7.73 1.14
N ARG A 133 2.16 7.80 0.85
CA ARG A 133 1.53 7.05 -0.23
C ARG A 133 1.07 7.99 -1.34
N ASN A 134 1.43 7.68 -2.58
CA ASN A 134 0.82 8.32 -3.74
C ASN A 134 -0.63 7.83 -3.87
N TRP A 135 -1.55 8.56 -3.25
CA TRP A 135 -2.97 8.22 -3.17
C TRP A 135 -3.81 9.18 -4.01
N HIS A 136 -4.72 8.65 -4.81
CA HIS A 136 -5.54 9.44 -5.73
C HIS A 136 -6.42 10.52 -5.06
N LEU A 137 -6.67 10.38 -3.75
CA LEU A 137 -7.39 11.39 -2.95
C LEU A 137 -6.46 12.31 -2.15
N ASN A 138 -5.15 12.28 -2.40
CA ASN A 138 -4.26 13.28 -1.80
C ASN A 138 -4.70 14.69 -2.22
N PRO A 139 -4.83 15.64 -1.29
CA PRO A 139 -5.08 17.03 -1.64
C PRO A 139 -4.03 17.59 -2.61
N SER A 140 -4.42 18.47 -3.50
CA SER A 140 -3.52 19.04 -4.53
C SER A 140 -2.24 19.70 -3.97
N ASN A 141 -2.30 20.22 -2.73
CA ASN A 141 -1.17 20.82 -2.02
C ASN A 141 -0.50 19.86 -1.02
N PHE A 142 -0.75 18.56 -1.12
CA PHE A 142 -0.30 17.57 -0.12
C PHE A 142 1.24 17.59 0.05
N ALA A 143 1.99 17.47 -1.03
CA ALA A 143 3.45 17.46 -0.99
C ALA A 143 4.01 18.77 -0.37
N LEU A 144 3.43 19.93 -0.72
CA LEU A 144 3.84 21.22 -0.17
C LEU A 144 3.59 21.30 1.35
N ARG A 145 2.43 20.85 1.82
CA ARG A 145 2.11 20.85 3.27
C ARG A 145 3.05 19.94 4.06
N ILE A 146 3.36 18.76 3.51
CA ILE A 146 4.32 17.85 4.15
C ILE A 146 5.72 18.49 4.17
N ALA A 147 6.18 19.07 3.07
CA ALA A 147 7.47 19.76 3.01
C ALA A 147 7.56 20.88 4.06
N GLN A 148 6.53 21.74 4.15
CA GLN A 148 6.45 22.79 5.16
C GLN A 148 6.45 22.24 6.59
N ALA A 149 5.72 21.15 6.84
CA ALA A 149 5.71 20.52 8.15
C ALA A 149 7.09 19.97 8.54
N LEU A 150 7.80 19.36 7.59
CA LEU A 150 9.16 18.84 7.81
C LEU A 150 10.18 19.94 7.99
N ASP A 151 10.07 21.05 7.26
CA ASP A 151 10.91 22.25 7.47
C ASP A 151 10.70 22.80 8.87
N ASN A 152 9.45 22.97 9.34
CA ASN A 152 9.16 23.41 10.72
C ASN A 152 9.74 22.44 11.77
N VAL A 153 9.70 21.13 11.52
CA VAL A 153 10.35 20.15 12.42
C VAL A 153 11.87 20.35 12.45
N CYS A 154 12.49 20.59 11.31
CA CYS A 154 13.93 20.84 11.21
C CYS A 154 14.34 22.16 11.85
N ASP A 155 13.47 23.18 11.86
CA ASP A 155 13.72 24.47 12.55
C ASP A 155 13.68 24.30 14.07
N GLU A 156 12.76 23.49 14.59
CA GLU A 156 12.56 23.32 16.03
C GLU A 156 13.40 22.21 16.66
N ARG A 157 13.85 21.22 15.86
CA ARG A 157 14.63 20.06 16.33
C ARG A 157 15.83 19.80 15.43
N ASP A 158 16.95 19.44 16.05
CA ASP A 158 18.14 19.00 15.31
C ASP A 158 17.98 17.55 14.84
N VAL A 159 17.21 17.36 13.76
CA VAL A 159 16.83 16.07 13.22
C VAL A 159 17.05 16.02 11.71
N SER A 160 17.44 14.85 11.21
CA SER A 160 17.44 14.55 9.77
C SER A 160 16.12 13.89 9.35
N VAL A 161 15.77 13.97 8.08
CA VAL A 161 14.57 13.38 7.50
C VAL A 161 14.99 12.32 6.47
N LEU A 162 14.47 11.10 6.62
CA LEU A 162 14.63 10.04 5.63
C LEU A 162 13.27 9.76 4.96
N LEU A 163 13.17 10.09 3.68
CA LEU A 163 12.02 9.77 2.85
C LEU A 163 12.17 8.33 2.35
N LEU A 164 11.40 7.41 2.97
CA LEU A 164 11.50 5.96 2.80
C LEU A 164 10.27 5.43 2.03
N PRO A 165 10.38 5.12 0.73
CA PRO A 165 9.30 4.54 -0.03
C PRO A 165 9.10 3.07 0.36
N LEU A 166 7.85 2.64 0.56
CA LEU A 166 7.47 1.23 0.76
C LEU A 166 6.87 0.61 -0.51
N ASP A 167 6.69 1.40 -1.55
CA ASP A 167 6.18 1.01 -2.85
C ASP A 167 6.85 1.86 -3.92
N GLU A 168 7.07 1.29 -5.13
CA GLU A 168 7.65 2.05 -6.23
C GLU A 168 6.85 3.31 -6.58
N GLY A 169 5.52 3.23 -6.49
CA GLY A 169 4.63 4.36 -6.76
C GLY A 169 4.74 5.52 -5.76
N ASP A 170 5.47 5.36 -4.64
CA ASP A 170 5.66 6.42 -3.64
C ASP A 170 6.89 7.30 -3.93
N VAL A 171 7.83 6.81 -4.73
CA VAL A 171 9.14 7.43 -4.97
C VAL A 171 9.01 8.85 -5.50
N ASP A 172 8.15 9.06 -6.50
CA ASP A 172 7.95 10.38 -7.11
C ASP A 172 7.36 11.39 -6.12
N LEU A 173 6.41 10.98 -5.28
CA LEU A 173 5.83 11.84 -4.25
C LEU A 173 6.90 12.26 -3.22
N HIS A 174 7.74 11.33 -2.80
CA HIS A 174 8.86 11.61 -1.90
C HIS A 174 9.86 12.59 -2.53
N GLY A 175 10.16 12.41 -3.82
CA GLY A 175 10.98 13.34 -4.59
C GLY A 175 10.40 14.75 -4.62
N GLN A 176 9.10 14.88 -4.88
CA GLN A 176 8.39 16.17 -4.84
C GLN A 176 8.47 16.84 -3.47
N VAL A 177 8.27 16.09 -2.38
CA VAL A 177 8.39 16.62 -1.02
C VAL A 177 9.82 17.14 -0.78
N ARG A 178 10.86 16.33 -1.08
CA ARG A 178 12.26 16.78 -0.99
C ARG A 178 12.51 18.07 -1.77
N ASP A 179 12.01 18.16 -3.00
CA ASP A 179 12.26 19.31 -3.87
C ASP A 179 11.54 20.59 -3.40
N LEU A 180 10.47 20.45 -2.62
CA LEU A 180 9.72 21.55 -2.02
C LEU A 180 10.27 21.98 -0.64
N MET A 181 11.01 21.12 0.06
CA MET A 181 11.63 21.49 1.34
C MET A 181 12.68 22.60 1.16
N VAL A 182 12.78 23.48 2.16
CA VAL A 182 13.82 24.51 2.28
C VAL A 182 15.12 23.90 2.79
N HIS A 183 15.06 23.02 3.79
CA HIS A 183 16.20 22.39 4.46
C HIS A 183 16.78 21.20 3.67
N LYS A 184 17.24 21.44 2.43
CA LYS A 184 17.79 20.39 1.53
C LYS A 184 18.91 19.56 2.15
N GLY A 185 19.74 20.13 2.99
CA GLY A 185 20.85 19.45 3.66
C GLY A 185 20.42 18.55 4.81
N ARG A 186 19.14 18.55 5.18
CA ARG A 186 18.59 17.74 6.28
C ARG A 186 17.70 16.60 5.79
N VAL A 187 17.51 16.43 4.50
CA VAL A 187 16.64 15.41 3.93
C VAL A 187 17.39 14.49 2.98
N PHE A 188 17.21 13.19 3.14
CA PHE A 188 17.63 12.18 2.17
C PHE A 188 16.39 11.50 1.58
N HIS A 189 16.38 11.39 0.26
CA HIS A 189 15.33 10.69 -0.49
C HIS A 189 15.90 9.41 -1.08
N ILE A 190 15.33 8.27 -0.73
CA ILE A 190 15.65 7.00 -1.34
C ILE A 190 14.90 6.91 -2.69
N GLY A 191 15.66 6.89 -3.78
CA GLY A 191 15.15 7.01 -5.15
C GLY A 191 14.54 5.73 -5.75
N GLU A 192 14.50 4.63 -4.98
CA GLU A 192 13.91 3.35 -5.36
C GLU A 192 13.37 2.64 -4.11
N ARG A 193 12.48 1.68 -4.27
CA ARG A 193 12.00 0.90 -3.12
C ARG A 193 13.13 0.00 -2.59
N PRO A 194 13.58 0.18 -1.32
CA PRO A 194 14.62 -0.67 -0.76
C PRO A 194 14.09 -2.08 -0.47
N ASN A 195 14.99 -3.05 -0.32
CA ASN A 195 14.63 -4.37 0.16
C ASN A 195 14.13 -4.33 1.61
N LEU A 196 13.58 -5.46 2.09
CA LEU A 196 12.97 -5.54 3.40
C LEU A 196 14.00 -5.30 4.52
N GLU A 197 15.19 -5.86 4.42
CA GLU A 197 16.24 -5.74 5.42
C GLU A 197 16.70 -4.28 5.58
N THR A 198 16.95 -3.60 4.48
CA THR A 198 17.29 -2.17 4.45
C THR A 198 16.18 -1.32 5.06
N THR A 199 14.93 -1.60 4.67
CA THR A 199 13.73 -0.93 5.20
C THR A 199 13.64 -1.06 6.72
N LEU A 200 13.72 -2.29 7.22
CA LEU A 200 13.65 -2.59 8.66
C LEU A 200 14.81 -1.96 9.43
N GLY A 201 16.01 -1.96 8.85
CA GLY A 201 17.17 -1.34 9.47
C GLY A 201 17.02 0.16 9.63
N HIS A 202 16.52 0.87 8.62
CA HIS A 202 16.22 2.30 8.74
C HIS A 202 15.13 2.59 9.78
N MET A 203 14.07 1.78 9.82
CA MET A 203 13.02 1.93 10.83
C MET A 203 13.55 1.65 12.25
N THR A 204 14.38 0.63 12.42
CA THR A 204 14.97 0.26 13.71
C THR A 204 15.89 1.36 14.26
N ALA A 205 16.64 2.04 13.42
CA ALA A 205 17.59 3.07 13.83
C ALA A 205 16.96 4.48 13.93
N SER A 206 15.75 4.71 13.43
CA SER A 206 15.06 6.01 13.49
C SER A 206 14.57 6.36 14.90
N SER A 207 14.24 7.62 15.15
CA SER A 207 13.64 8.08 16.43
C SER A 207 12.12 8.07 16.40
N ALA A 208 11.51 8.35 15.26
CA ALA A 208 10.06 8.41 15.07
C ALA A 208 9.70 8.24 13.58
N ALA A 209 8.41 8.15 13.30
CA ALA A 209 7.89 8.18 11.92
C ALA A 209 6.75 9.18 11.70
N LEU A 210 6.69 9.75 10.50
CA LEU A 210 5.48 10.31 9.90
C LEU A 210 5.05 9.38 8.77
N ALA A 211 3.91 8.71 8.91
CA ALA A 211 3.56 7.63 8.03
C ALA A 211 2.12 7.72 7.52
N MET A 212 1.98 7.63 6.21
CA MET A 212 0.72 7.32 5.55
C MET A 212 0.60 5.81 5.30
N ARG A 213 1.73 5.10 5.06
CA ARG A 213 1.78 3.66 4.90
C ARG A 213 1.59 2.95 6.25
N LEU A 214 0.54 2.09 6.32
CA LEU A 214 0.16 1.37 7.54
C LEU A 214 1.32 0.61 8.17
N HIS A 215 2.03 -0.21 7.40
CA HIS A 215 3.13 -1.01 7.93
C HIS A 215 4.33 -0.19 8.40
N CYS A 216 4.51 1.04 7.88
CA CYS A 216 5.50 1.95 8.46
C CYS A 216 5.12 2.33 9.90
N SER A 217 3.85 2.71 10.13
CA SER A 217 3.37 3.03 11.48
C SER A 217 3.43 1.83 12.42
N LEU A 218 2.94 0.67 11.96
CA LEU A 218 2.91 -0.55 12.79
C LEU A 218 4.31 -1.01 13.20
N LEU A 219 5.24 -1.07 12.25
CA LEU A 219 6.62 -1.49 12.51
C LEU A 219 7.29 -0.56 13.52
N HIS A 220 7.11 0.77 13.40
CA HIS A 220 7.63 1.71 14.40
C HIS A 220 7.03 1.44 15.78
N MET A 221 5.70 1.28 15.88
CA MET A 221 5.06 1.00 17.17
C MET A 221 5.52 -0.33 17.77
N VAL A 222 5.66 -1.38 16.94
CA VAL A 222 6.19 -2.69 17.36
C VAL A 222 7.64 -2.59 17.86
N LEU A 223 8.44 -1.71 17.24
CA LEU A 223 9.82 -1.40 17.66
C LEU A 223 9.88 -0.48 18.91
N GLY A 224 8.74 -0.13 19.49
CA GLY A 224 8.66 0.79 20.62
C GLY A 224 8.97 2.23 20.27
N LYS A 225 8.78 2.63 19.01
CA LYS A 225 9.02 3.98 18.49
C LYS A 225 7.71 4.65 18.09
N PRO A 226 7.54 5.95 18.39
CA PRO A 226 6.31 6.64 18.05
C PRO A 226 6.16 6.85 16.54
N ALA A 227 4.92 6.72 16.07
CA ALA A 227 4.54 7.04 14.71
C ALA A 227 3.37 8.04 14.71
N VAL A 228 3.47 9.08 13.90
CA VAL A 228 2.36 9.95 13.54
C VAL A 228 1.76 9.42 12.25
N GLY A 229 0.47 9.05 12.31
CA GLY A 229 -0.26 8.53 11.15
C GLY A 229 -1.01 9.63 10.40
N LEU A 230 -1.06 9.54 9.08
CA LEU A 230 -1.98 10.31 8.24
C LEU A 230 -3.12 9.38 7.80
N ASP A 231 -4.34 9.69 8.28
CA ASP A 231 -5.51 8.85 8.09
C ASP A 231 -6.11 9.04 6.70
N TYR A 232 -5.86 8.09 5.82
CA TYR A 232 -6.41 8.07 4.46
C TYR A 232 -7.40 6.92 4.25
N ASN A 233 -7.50 6.00 5.23
CA ASN A 233 -8.33 4.80 5.13
C ASN A 233 -8.54 4.19 6.52
N ASP A 234 -9.75 3.66 6.79
CA ASP A 234 -10.17 3.08 8.07
C ASP A 234 -9.23 2.01 8.62
N LYS A 235 -8.46 1.33 7.76
CA LYS A 235 -7.45 0.36 8.19
C LYS A 235 -6.32 0.99 9.01
N VAL A 236 -6.00 2.25 8.77
CA VAL A 236 -4.97 2.97 9.53
C VAL A 236 -5.51 3.30 10.91
N SER A 237 -6.70 3.90 10.98
CA SER A 237 -7.34 4.26 12.24
C SER A 237 -7.63 3.03 13.12
N ALA A 238 -8.04 1.90 12.53
CA ALA A 238 -8.24 0.65 13.25
C ALA A 238 -6.95 0.19 13.97
N GLN A 239 -5.80 0.23 13.30
CA GLN A 239 -4.53 -0.21 13.88
C GLN A 239 -3.99 0.76 14.96
N PHE A 240 -4.16 2.06 14.78
CA PHE A 240 -3.83 3.03 15.83
C PHE A 240 -4.67 2.80 17.09
N ARG A 241 -5.95 2.45 16.92
CA ARG A 241 -6.90 2.14 18.02
C ARG A 241 -6.49 0.89 18.80
N VAL A 242 -6.08 -0.19 18.13
CA VAL A 242 -5.68 -1.42 18.84
C VAL A 242 -4.42 -1.26 19.68
N VAL A 243 -3.59 -0.27 19.33
CA VAL A 243 -2.39 0.09 20.10
C VAL A 243 -2.65 1.22 21.11
N GLY A 244 -3.82 1.87 21.07
CA GLY A 244 -4.18 2.99 21.96
C GLY A 244 -3.44 4.28 21.61
N GLN A 245 -3.17 4.51 20.32
CA GLN A 245 -2.39 5.66 19.85
C GLN A 245 -3.18 6.57 18.89
N GLU A 246 -4.51 6.60 18.99
CA GLU A 246 -5.40 7.43 18.14
C GLU A 246 -5.05 8.92 18.19
N ARG A 247 -4.51 9.39 19.33
CA ARG A 247 -4.07 10.77 19.48
C ARG A 247 -2.95 11.19 18.51
N ARG A 248 -2.21 10.20 17.96
CA ARG A 248 -1.14 10.41 16.97
C ARG A 248 -1.61 10.27 15.55
N LEU A 249 -2.90 10.05 15.34
CA LEU A 249 -3.51 9.96 14.03
C LEU A 249 -4.07 11.32 13.61
N LEU A 250 -3.67 11.81 12.46
CA LEU A 250 -4.12 13.07 11.91
C LEU A 250 -4.93 12.83 10.62
N PRO A 251 -5.95 13.63 10.36
CA PRO A 251 -6.67 13.55 9.09
C PRO A 251 -5.73 13.89 7.93
N LEU A 252 -5.98 13.30 6.76
CA LEU A 252 -5.14 13.49 5.56
C LEU A 252 -4.99 14.96 5.15
N ASN A 253 -5.98 15.80 5.46
CA ASN A 253 -5.99 17.23 5.17
C ASN A 253 -5.47 18.11 6.33
N ALA A 254 -4.82 17.51 7.36
CA ALA A 254 -4.25 18.28 8.47
C ALA A 254 -3.30 19.38 7.96
N PRO A 255 -3.33 20.59 8.52
CA PRO A 255 -2.42 21.67 8.14
C PRO A 255 -0.97 21.38 8.61
N SER A 256 0.00 22.02 7.98
CA SER A 256 1.45 21.78 8.21
C SER A 256 1.88 21.99 9.67
N ASP A 257 1.36 23.00 10.33
CA ASP A 257 1.64 23.31 11.74
C ASP A 257 1.15 22.19 12.68
N ARG A 258 -0.02 21.61 12.41
CA ARG A 258 -0.54 20.47 13.18
C ARG A 258 0.29 19.21 12.95
N ILE A 259 0.75 18.99 11.72
CA ILE A 259 1.61 17.84 11.39
C ILE A 259 2.96 18.01 12.10
N SER A 260 3.61 19.18 12.00
CA SER A 260 4.89 19.44 12.67
C SER A 260 4.78 19.30 14.18
N ALA A 261 3.76 19.87 14.82
CA ALA A 261 3.54 19.76 16.25
C ALA A 261 3.39 18.30 16.72
N ALA A 262 2.64 17.47 15.95
CA ALA A 262 2.49 16.05 16.27
C ALA A 262 3.82 15.28 16.12
N VAL A 263 4.61 15.56 15.06
CA VAL A 263 5.92 14.93 14.84
C VAL A 263 6.91 15.35 15.94
N ILE A 264 6.95 16.63 16.32
CA ILE A 264 7.78 17.12 17.41
C ILE A 264 7.43 16.41 18.73
N SER A 265 6.13 16.32 19.05
CA SER A 265 5.67 15.57 20.22
C SER A 265 6.05 14.09 20.16
N ALA A 266 6.07 13.49 18.97
CA ALA A 266 6.54 12.12 18.79
C ALA A 266 8.04 11.99 19.07
N LEU A 267 8.86 12.89 18.52
CA LEU A 267 10.31 12.92 18.77
C LEU A 267 10.63 13.11 20.26
N ASP A 268 9.95 14.03 20.93
CA ASP A 268 10.15 14.34 22.35
C ASP A 268 9.77 13.17 23.30
N THR A 269 8.89 12.28 22.84
CA THR A 269 8.44 11.11 23.63
C THR A 269 9.08 9.79 23.20
N SER A 270 10.04 9.81 22.28
CA SER A 270 10.59 8.59 21.68
C SER A 270 11.17 7.61 22.69
N GLU A 271 11.86 8.09 23.72
CA GLU A 271 12.47 7.24 24.76
C GLU A 271 11.45 6.59 25.70
N SER A 272 10.35 7.27 26.01
CA SER A 272 9.31 6.76 26.90
C SER A 272 8.24 5.92 26.20
N PHE A 273 8.15 6.02 24.89
CA PHE A 273 7.06 5.44 24.09
C PHE A 273 6.94 3.91 24.21
N VAL A 274 8.07 3.22 24.34
CA VAL A 274 8.05 1.76 24.54
C VAL A 274 7.18 1.34 25.71
N GLY A 275 7.25 2.09 26.82
CA GLY A 275 6.41 1.83 28.01
C GLY A 275 4.92 2.06 27.75
N GLU A 276 4.57 3.04 26.92
CA GLU A 276 3.18 3.35 26.58
C GLU A 276 2.50 2.20 25.82
N VAL A 277 3.22 1.56 24.90
CA VAL A 277 2.63 0.58 23.97
C VAL A 277 2.89 -0.87 24.35
N ALA A 278 3.82 -1.17 25.25
CA ALA A 278 4.27 -2.53 25.57
C ALA A 278 3.13 -3.49 25.87
N GLY A 279 2.16 -3.08 26.69
CA GLY A 279 1.00 -3.92 27.03
C GLY A 279 0.06 -4.19 25.86
N ALA A 280 -0.11 -3.20 24.98
CA ALA A 280 -0.93 -3.36 23.77
C ALA A 280 -0.23 -4.28 22.76
N ILE A 281 1.06 -4.05 22.51
CA ILE A 281 1.88 -4.91 21.62
C ILE A 281 1.89 -6.36 22.09
N ALA A 282 2.08 -6.59 23.41
CA ALA A 282 2.07 -7.94 23.97
C ALA A 282 0.70 -8.65 23.76
N ARG A 283 -0.41 -7.93 23.93
CA ARG A 283 -1.75 -8.48 23.65
C ARG A 283 -1.94 -8.85 22.18
N GLN A 284 -1.51 -7.95 21.27
CA GLN A 284 -1.63 -8.22 19.85
C GLN A 284 -0.73 -9.39 19.42
N LYS A 285 0.49 -9.49 19.96
CA LYS A 285 1.38 -10.63 19.74
C LYS A 285 0.73 -11.94 20.18
N ALA A 286 0.10 -11.97 21.35
CA ALA A 286 -0.61 -13.17 21.83
C ALA A 286 -1.74 -13.60 20.88
N LEU A 287 -2.43 -12.64 20.24
CA LEU A 287 -3.45 -12.94 19.22
C LEU A 287 -2.82 -13.49 17.94
N VAL A 288 -1.66 -13.00 17.52
CA VAL A 288 -0.90 -13.59 16.40
C VAL A 288 -0.50 -15.03 16.72
N ASP A 289 0.08 -15.27 17.90
CA ASP A 289 0.50 -16.61 18.33
C ASP A 289 -0.72 -17.58 18.38
N ALA A 290 -1.87 -17.12 18.88
CA ALA A 290 -3.11 -17.91 18.88
C ALA A 290 -3.60 -18.22 17.45
N GLY A 291 -3.52 -17.26 16.52
CA GLY A 291 -3.84 -17.46 15.10
C GLY A 291 -2.95 -18.51 14.45
N PHE A 292 -1.65 -18.51 14.70
CA PHE A 292 -0.74 -19.54 14.21
C PHE A 292 -1.06 -20.93 14.80
N ASN A 293 -1.40 -21.01 16.10
CA ASN A 293 -1.80 -22.28 16.73
C ASN A 293 -3.07 -22.85 16.07
N GLU A 294 -4.05 -22.00 15.74
CA GLU A 294 -5.26 -22.42 15.03
C GLU A 294 -4.95 -22.88 13.60
N LEU A 295 -4.06 -22.19 12.89
CA LEU A 295 -3.59 -22.59 11.57
C LEU A 295 -2.92 -23.97 11.62
N PHE A 296 -1.98 -24.18 12.56
CA PHE A 296 -1.29 -25.46 12.69
C PHE A 296 -2.23 -26.60 13.09
N ALA A 297 -3.19 -26.36 14.00
CA ALA A 297 -4.19 -27.35 14.33
C ALA A 297 -5.06 -27.74 13.10
N ALA A 298 -5.38 -26.79 12.23
CA ALA A 298 -6.09 -27.08 10.98
C ALA A 298 -5.23 -27.89 9.99
N ILE A 299 -3.93 -27.63 9.92
CA ILE A 299 -2.98 -28.41 9.11
C ILE A 299 -2.86 -29.82 9.64
N ASP A 300 -2.67 -29.99 10.96
CA ASP A 300 -2.54 -31.30 11.61
C ASP A 300 -3.78 -32.16 11.41
N ALA A 301 -4.98 -31.56 11.58
CA ALA A 301 -6.24 -32.23 11.31
C ALA A 301 -6.35 -32.69 9.83
N ALA A 302 -5.92 -31.87 8.89
CA ALA A 302 -5.92 -32.23 7.47
C ALA A 302 -4.93 -33.35 7.15
N VAL A 303 -3.75 -33.33 7.77
CA VAL A 303 -2.72 -34.39 7.63
C VAL A 303 -3.22 -35.70 8.21
N ALA A 304 -3.86 -35.68 9.38
CA ALA A 304 -4.42 -36.87 10.02
C ALA A 304 -5.52 -37.57 9.18
N HIS A 305 -6.31 -36.77 8.42
CA HIS A 305 -7.35 -37.33 7.53
C HIS A 305 -6.80 -37.73 6.15
N GLY A 306 -5.57 -37.41 5.82
CA GLY A 306 -5.08 -37.31 4.46
C GLY A 306 -3.87 -38.12 4.06
N ALA A 307 -3.58 -39.28 4.67
CA ALA A 307 -2.56 -40.19 4.11
C ALA A 307 -2.88 -40.62 2.66
N GLU A 308 -4.16 -40.66 2.29
CA GLU A 308 -4.63 -40.96 0.94
C GLU A 308 -4.66 -39.71 0.03
N ALA A 309 -5.02 -38.57 0.58
CA ALA A 309 -5.00 -37.26 -0.12
C ALA A 309 -3.57 -36.80 -0.51
N VAL A 310 -2.55 -37.16 0.28
CA VAL A 310 -1.14 -36.84 -0.04
C VAL A 310 -0.69 -37.53 -1.33
N ARG A 311 -1.17 -38.73 -1.66
CA ARG A 311 -0.87 -39.38 -2.94
C ARG A 311 -1.41 -38.63 -4.16
N VAL A 312 -2.59 -38.07 -4.06
CA VAL A 312 -3.18 -37.24 -5.13
C VAL A 312 -2.43 -35.91 -5.23
N ARG A 313 -2.05 -35.31 -4.10
CA ARG A 313 -1.28 -34.04 -4.06
C ARG A 313 0.06 -34.12 -4.79
N THR A 314 0.81 -35.21 -4.60
CA THR A 314 2.14 -35.39 -5.24
C THR A 314 2.02 -35.51 -6.76
N TYR A 315 0.89 -35.93 -7.28
CA TYR A 315 0.68 -36.13 -8.73
C TYR A 315 0.13 -34.88 -9.44
N CYS A 316 -0.74 -34.12 -8.77
CA CYS A 316 -1.44 -32.98 -9.39
C CYS A 316 -0.74 -31.64 -9.19
N TYR A 317 -0.04 -31.45 -8.07
CA TYR A 317 0.63 -30.19 -7.72
C TYR A 317 1.66 -29.75 -8.78
N PRO A 318 2.60 -30.58 -9.24
CA PRO A 318 3.55 -30.18 -10.27
C PRO A 318 2.87 -29.80 -11.61
N ARG A 319 1.75 -30.45 -11.94
CA ARG A 319 1.02 -30.19 -13.16
C ARG A 319 0.22 -28.91 -13.10
N ILE A 320 -0.37 -28.58 -11.95
CA ILE A 320 -1.06 -27.31 -11.70
C ILE A 320 -0.05 -26.18 -11.70
N VAL A 321 1.07 -26.32 -11.00
CA VAL A 321 2.16 -25.30 -10.98
C VAL A 321 2.69 -25.08 -12.40
N SER A 322 2.94 -26.15 -13.17
CA SER A 322 3.40 -26.03 -14.54
C SER A 322 2.37 -25.34 -15.48
N LEU A 323 1.07 -25.64 -15.32
CA LEU A 323 0.03 -24.98 -16.09
C LEU A 323 -0.10 -23.50 -15.70
N THR A 324 -0.03 -23.19 -14.41
CA THR A 324 -0.08 -21.82 -13.89
C THR A 324 1.12 -21.01 -14.36
N GLU A 325 2.34 -21.61 -14.33
CA GLU A 325 3.55 -20.95 -14.85
C GLU A 325 3.48 -20.71 -16.37
N GLN A 326 2.91 -21.66 -17.12
CA GLN A 326 2.72 -21.50 -18.56
C GLN A 326 1.72 -20.37 -18.86
N GLU A 327 0.60 -20.30 -18.15
CA GLU A 327 -0.37 -19.22 -18.31
C GLU A 327 0.19 -17.88 -17.84
N LEU A 328 0.92 -17.84 -16.74
CA LEU A 328 1.61 -16.64 -16.27
C LEU A 328 2.63 -16.13 -17.31
N THR A 329 3.36 -17.05 -17.93
CA THR A 329 4.31 -16.73 -18.99
C THR A 329 3.61 -16.18 -20.23
N ARG A 330 2.49 -16.80 -20.65
CA ARG A 330 1.67 -16.31 -21.75
C ARG A 330 1.09 -14.92 -21.47
N THR A 331 0.58 -14.71 -20.26
CA THR A 331 0.05 -13.41 -19.83
C THR A 331 1.12 -12.35 -19.85
N ARG A 332 2.33 -12.63 -19.31
CA ARG A 332 3.48 -11.70 -19.34
C ARG A 332 3.92 -11.35 -20.78
N ILE A 333 3.91 -12.34 -21.69
CA ILE A 333 4.21 -12.08 -23.10
C ILE A 333 3.17 -11.15 -23.70
N ARG A 334 1.88 -11.44 -23.47
CA ARG A 334 0.78 -10.63 -23.99
C ARG A 334 0.74 -9.21 -23.41
N THR A 335 1.08 -9.06 -22.13
CA THR A 335 1.24 -7.72 -21.51
C THR A 335 2.33 -6.93 -22.20
N LYS A 336 3.51 -7.53 -22.43
CA LYS A 336 4.60 -6.85 -23.16
C LYS A 336 4.23 -6.49 -24.60
N GLU A 337 3.47 -7.34 -25.29
CA GLU A 337 2.97 -7.04 -26.64
C GLU A 337 1.98 -5.86 -26.63
N LEU A 338 1.10 -5.79 -25.62
CA LEU A 338 0.18 -4.69 -25.43
C LEU A 338 0.93 -3.39 -25.08
N GLU A 339 1.90 -3.44 -24.19
CA GLU A 339 2.76 -2.30 -23.85
C GLU A 339 3.48 -1.76 -25.09
N ALA A 340 4.03 -2.64 -25.92
CA ALA A 340 4.66 -2.24 -27.19
C ALA A 340 3.67 -1.61 -28.17
N SER A 341 2.43 -2.12 -28.20
CA SER A 341 1.35 -1.56 -29.02
C SER A 341 0.92 -0.19 -28.53
N VAL A 342 0.78 -0.01 -27.23
CA VAL A 342 0.47 1.29 -26.58
C VAL A 342 1.56 2.31 -26.94
N MET A 343 2.84 1.96 -26.76
CA MET A 343 3.95 2.84 -27.14
C MET A 343 3.94 3.23 -28.62
N THR A 344 3.52 2.33 -29.50
CA THR A 344 3.40 2.61 -30.93
C THR A 344 2.27 3.60 -31.20
N LEU A 345 1.10 3.38 -30.61
CA LEU A 345 -0.05 4.28 -30.72
C LEU A 345 0.24 5.67 -30.11
N GLU A 346 0.98 5.73 -29.02
CA GLU A 346 1.43 7.00 -28.44
C GLU A 346 2.35 7.78 -29.39
N ARG A 347 3.29 7.11 -30.07
CA ARG A 347 4.13 7.73 -31.08
C ARG A 347 3.32 8.23 -32.28
N GLU A 348 2.37 7.42 -32.78
CA GLU A 348 1.47 7.81 -33.87
C GLU A 348 0.60 9.02 -33.47
N ARG A 349 0.05 9.03 -32.25
CA ARG A 349 -0.66 10.18 -31.67
C ARG A 349 0.21 11.43 -31.66
N ASP A 350 1.43 11.33 -31.16
CA ASP A 350 2.33 12.48 -31.03
C ASP A 350 2.79 13.01 -32.39
N THR A 351 2.96 12.10 -33.36
CA THR A 351 3.22 12.45 -34.75
C THR A 351 2.03 13.20 -35.35
N ALA A 352 0.81 12.68 -35.20
CA ALA A 352 -0.41 13.33 -35.68
C ALA A 352 -0.65 14.71 -35.04
N ILE A 353 -0.37 14.86 -33.73
CA ILE A 353 -0.43 16.14 -33.02
C ILE A 353 0.61 17.11 -33.61
N GLY A 354 1.81 16.63 -33.89
CA GLY A 354 2.87 17.42 -34.53
C GLY A 354 2.47 17.94 -35.92
N GLU A 355 1.90 17.05 -36.75
CA GLU A 355 1.39 17.40 -38.08
C GLU A 355 0.22 18.41 -38.02
N LEU A 356 -0.70 18.22 -37.07
CA LEU A 356 -1.82 19.14 -36.85
C LEU A 356 -1.32 20.52 -36.38
N THR A 357 -0.32 20.56 -35.55
CA THR A 357 0.30 21.78 -35.06
C THR A 357 1.04 22.50 -36.20
N ALA A 358 1.83 21.76 -36.98
CA ALA A 358 2.51 22.28 -38.14
C ALA A 358 1.53 22.84 -39.21
N THR A 359 0.40 22.13 -39.40
CA THR A 359 -0.66 22.59 -40.31
C THR A 359 -1.29 23.88 -39.80
N ARG A 360 -1.57 23.97 -38.50
CA ARG A 360 -2.15 25.16 -37.86
C ARG A 360 -1.21 26.37 -37.90
N ASP A 361 0.08 26.12 -37.81
CA ASP A 361 1.11 27.16 -37.85
C ASP A 361 1.55 27.50 -39.26
N SER A 362 1.08 26.77 -40.27
CA SER A 362 1.36 27.06 -41.67
C SER A 362 0.84 28.44 -42.10
N THR A 363 1.60 29.08 -42.99
CA THR A 363 1.22 30.41 -43.52
C THR A 363 -0.13 30.40 -44.20
N SER A 364 -0.49 29.32 -44.90
CA SER A 364 -1.79 29.13 -45.56
C SER A 364 -2.95 29.06 -44.57
N TYR A 365 -2.80 28.37 -43.44
CA TYR A 365 -3.84 28.28 -42.40
C TYR A 365 -4.01 29.64 -41.67
N ARG A 366 -2.90 30.35 -41.40
CA ARG A 366 -2.93 31.69 -40.79
C ARG A 366 -3.57 32.71 -41.74
N LEU A 367 -3.26 32.69 -43.02
CA LEU A 367 -3.90 33.53 -44.04
C LEU A 367 -5.38 33.19 -44.17
N GLY A 368 -5.77 31.91 -44.19
CA GLY A 368 -7.17 31.48 -44.21
C GLY A 368 -7.96 32.00 -43.03
N ASN A 369 -7.42 31.91 -41.81
CA ASN A 369 -8.08 32.43 -40.60
C ASN A 369 -8.17 34.00 -40.61
N ILE A 370 -7.19 34.68 -41.13
CA ILE A 370 -7.25 36.14 -41.28
C ILE A 370 -8.33 36.54 -42.26
N MET A 371 -8.53 35.78 -43.35
CA MET A 371 -9.55 36.08 -44.36
C MET A 371 -10.97 35.69 -43.95
N VAL A 372 -11.13 34.56 -43.21
CA VAL A 372 -12.44 34.02 -42.81
C VAL A 372 -12.88 34.51 -41.44
N GLY A 373 -11.97 34.86 -40.57
CA GLY A 373 -12.23 35.37 -39.22
C GLY A 373 -13.19 36.57 -39.16
N PRO A 374 -13.01 37.59 -39.98
CA PRO A 374 -13.91 38.75 -40.05
C PRO A 374 -15.33 38.37 -40.54
N ILE A 375 -15.40 37.45 -41.54
CA ILE A 375 -16.70 36.99 -42.10
C ILE A 375 -17.49 36.19 -41.07
N ALA A 376 -16.86 35.34 -40.30
CA ALA A 376 -17.48 34.55 -39.21
C ALA A 376 -17.92 35.44 -38.04
N ALA A 377 -17.20 36.51 -37.75
CA ALA A 377 -17.57 37.50 -36.74
C ALA A 377 -18.82 38.33 -37.17
N ILE A 378 -18.88 38.69 -38.43
CA ILE A 378 -20.04 39.38 -39.03
C ILE A 378 -21.27 38.47 -38.99
N LYS A 379 -21.15 37.22 -39.38
CA LYS A 379 -22.24 36.23 -39.35
C LYS A 379 -22.78 35.98 -37.93
N ARG A 380 -21.93 35.92 -36.91
CA ARG A 380 -22.34 35.80 -35.50
C ARG A 380 -23.03 37.07 -34.97
N ARG A 381 -22.72 38.24 -35.47
CA ARG A 381 -23.32 39.49 -35.10
C ARG A 381 -24.72 39.65 -35.70
N PHE A 382 -24.98 39.11 -36.88
CA PHE A 382 -26.29 39.06 -37.54
C PHE A 382 -27.22 38.02 -36.93
N LEU A 383 -26.71 36.85 -36.50
CA LEU A 383 -27.51 35.79 -35.85
C LEU A 383 -27.91 36.11 -34.38
N ARG A 384 -27.37 37.14 -33.77
CA ARG A 384 -27.74 37.60 -32.42
C ARG A 384 -28.72 38.77 -32.42
N ARG A 385 -29.22 39.22 -33.57
CA ARG A 385 -30.20 40.30 -33.74
C ARG A 385 -31.50 39.85 -34.43
N GLY A 386 -31.69 38.54 -34.54
CA GLY A 386 -32.96 37.95 -34.95
C GLY A 386 -33.64 37.21 -33.82
#